data_f002ef855926fa67f5a245e722d1c608
#
_entry.id   f002ef855926fa67f5a245e722d1c608
#
_cell.length_a   1.000
_cell.length_b   1.000
_cell.length_c   1.000
_cell.angle_alpha   90.00
_cell.angle_beta   90.00
_cell.angle_gamma   90.00
#
_symmetry.space_group_name_H-M   'P 1'
#
loop_
_entity.id
_entity.type
_entity.pdbx_description
1 polymer ?
#
loop_
_entity_poly.entity_id
_entity_poly.type
_entity_poly.pdbx_seq_one_letter_code
_entity_poly.pdbx_strand_id
1 'polypeptide(L)'
;MSLDRIRLASLHNKVISPEQAAEFIQDGMTVGMSGFTRAGEAKAVPLALVQQAKANPLKITLITGASLGNDLDKQLTEAGVLARRLPFQVDNTLRKAIKWLAML
;
A
#
# COMPACT_ATOMS: atom_id res chain seq x y z
N MET A 1 17.05 -7.19 -5.08
CA MET A 1 17.46 -5.81 -5.41
C MET A 1 18.97 -5.72 -5.43
N SER A 2 19.51 -5.07 -6.43
CA SER A 2 20.95 -4.94 -6.59
C SER A 2 21.47 -3.74 -5.80
N LEU A 3 22.45 -4.00 -4.88
CA LEU A 3 23.05 -2.93 -4.07
C LEU A 3 23.96 -2.01 -4.88
N ASP A 4 24.44 -2.46 -6.05
CA ASP A 4 25.34 -1.65 -6.89
C ASP A 4 24.63 -0.43 -7.49
N ARG A 5 23.30 -0.39 -7.47
CA ARG A 5 22.51 0.78 -7.88
C ARG A 5 22.48 1.87 -6.82
N ILE A 6 22.94 1.56 -5.61
CA ILE A 6 23.01 2.50 -4.50
C ILE A 6 24.47 2.91 -4.33
N ARG A 7 24.80 4.15 -4.73
CA ARG A 7 26.19 4.64 -4.76
C ARG A 7 26.74 4.93 -3.37
N LEU A 8 25.87 5.33 -2.43
CA LEU A 8 26.32 5.65 -1.08
C LEU A 8 26.34 4.36 -0.24
N ALA A 9 27.56 3.87 0.06
CA ALA A 9 27.75 2.59 0.76
C ALA A 9 27.08 2.56 2.14
N SER A 10 27.00 3.71 2.83
CA SER A 10 26.37 3.79 4.15
C SER A 10 24.87 3.51 4.12
N LEU A 11 24.24 3.48 2.94
CA LEU A 11 22.83 3.14 2.79
C LEU A 11 22.59 1.66 2.47
N HIS A 12 23.65 0.89 2.22
CA HIS A 12 23.48 -0.52 1.84
C HIS A 12 22.78 -1.33 2.92
N ASN A 13 23.05 -1.06 4.18
CA ASN A 13 22.39 -1.74 5.29
C ASN A 13 20.95 -1.29 5.53
N LYS A 14 20.48 -0.30 4.81
CA LYS A 14 19.08 0.16 4.87
C LYS A 14 18.19 -0.59 3.89
N VAL A 15 18.76 -1.38 2.99
CA VAL A 15 17.99 -2.17 2.04
C VAL A 15 17.41 -3.38 2.76
N ILE A 16 16.09 -3.50 2.69
CA ILE A 16 15.35 -4.61 3.29
C ILE A 16 14.40 -5.21 2.25
N SER A 17 13.86 -6.38 2.54
CA SER A 17 12.88 -7.01 1.64
C SER A 17 11.52 -6.31 1.75
N PRO A 18 10.65 -6.45 0.73
CA PRO A 18 9.28 -5.97 0.83
C PRO A 18 8.53 -6.54 2.04
N GLU A 19 8.78 -7.79 2.37
CA GLU A 19 8.16 -8.46 3.51
C GLU A 19 8.58 -7.82 4.82
N GLN A 20 9.87 -7.53 4.97
CA GLN A 20 10.37 -6.81 6.15
C GLN A 20 9.80 -5.40 6.24
N ALA A 21 9.70 -4.71 5.11
CA ALA A 21 9.13 -3.37 5.07
C ALA A 21 7.65 -3.39 5.49
N ALA A 22 6.90 -4.37 5.01
CA ALA A 22 5.49 -4.49 5.36
C ALA A 22 5.27 -4.76 6.85
N GLU A 23 6.22 -5.38 7.53
CA GLU A 23 6.14 -5.63 8.98
C GLU A 23 6.12 -4.35 9.80
N PHE A 24 6.63 -3.24 9.27
CA PHE A 24 6.53 -1.95 9.96
C PHE A 24 5.12 -1.38 9.94
N ILE A 25 4.26 -1.86 9.05
CA ILE A 25 2.89 -1.36 8.94
C ILE A 25 2.01 -2.14 9.91
N GLN A 26 1.46 -1.44 10.89
CA GLN A 26 0.66 -2.03 11.95
C GLN A 26 -0.79 -1.55 11.87
N ASP A 27 -1.67 -2.30 12.51
CA ASP A 27 -3.09 -1.99 12.55
C ASP A 27 -3.32 -0.56 13.11
N GLY A 28 -4.20 0.16 12.43
CA GLY A 28 -4.56 1.52 12.83
C GLY A 28 -3.63 2.62 12.30
N MET A 29 -2.55 2.26 11.62
CA MET A 29 -1.63 3.27 11.08
C MET A 29 -2.21 4.04 9.91
N THR A 30 -1.76 5.28 9.76
CA THR A 30 -1.94 6.06 8.53
C THR A 30 -0.68 5.92 7.70
N VAL A 31 -0.82 5.42 6.49
CA VAL A 31 0.30 5.08 5.61
C VAL A 31 0.23 5.90 4.33
N GLY A 32 1.32 6.61 4.02
CA GLY A 32 1.48 7.29 2.73
C GLY A 32 2.18 6.38 1.75
N MET A 33 1.65 6.26 0.55
CA MET A 33 2.29 5.51 -0.54
C MET A 33 2.34 6.35 -1.79
N SER A 34 3.33 6.07 -2.65
CA SER A 34 3.52 6.81 -3.89
C SER A 34 2.47 6.43 -4.93
N GLY A 35 2.22 7.34 -5.85
CA GLY A 35 1.39 7.11 -7.01
C GLY A 35 0.50 8.28 -7.34
N PHE A 36 0.38 8.55 -8.66
CA PHE A 36 -0.57 9.53 -9.19
C PHE A 36 -0.93 9.11 -10.62
N THR A 37 -2.19 8.95 -10.91
CA THR A 37 -2.70 8.50 -12.22
C THR A 37 -1.96 7.26 -12.75
N ARG A 38 -1.71 6.31 -11.88
CA ARG A 38 -0.96 5.06 -12.11
C ARG A 38 0.55 5.25 -12.28
N ALA A 39 1.06 6.48 -12.28
CA ALA A 39 2.49 6.73 -12.33
C ALA A 39 3.10 6.56 -10.93
N GLY A 40 4.18 5.80 -10.83
CA GLY A 40 4.88 5.60 -9.56
C GLY A 40 4.10 4.85 -8.50
N GLU A 41 3.11 4.07 -8.89
CA GLU A 41 2.31 3.27 -7.96
C GLU A 41 3.19 2.28 -7.21
N ALA A 42 3.07 2.25 -5.89
CA ALA A 42 3.77 1.29 -5.06
C ALA A 42 3.23 -0.12 -5.32
N LYS A 43 4.12 -1.11 -5.45
CA LYS A 43 3.71 -2.48 -5.80
C LYS A 43 4.24 -3.53 -4.83
N ALA A 44 5.54 -3.53 -4.57
CA ALA A 44 6.17 -4.62 -3.83
C ALA A 44 5.73 -4.68 -2.37
N VAL A 45 5.75 -3.56 -1.67
CA VAL A 45 5.35 -3.51 -0.26
C VAL A 45 3.85 -3.73 -0.09
N PRO A 46 2.97 -3.12 -0.90
CA PRO A 46 1.53 -3.44 -0.81
C PRO A 46 1.22 -4.91 -1.01
N LEU A 47 1.87 -5.59 -1.96
CA LEU A 47 1.67 -7.02 -2.16
C LEU A 47 2.11 -7.84 -0.94
N ALA A 48 3.25 -7.49 -0.36
CA ALA A 48 3.72 -8.14 0.86
C ALA A 48 2.76 -7.90 2.03
N LEU A 49 2.20 -6.69 2.14
CA LEU A 49 1.22 -6.37 3.16
C LEU A 49 -0.06 -7.20 3.00
N VAL A 50 -0.52 -7.39 1.76
CA VAL A 50 -1.68 -8.25 1.47
C VAL A 50 -1.43 -9.67 1.96
N GLN A 51 -0.23 -10.21 1.73
CA GLN A 51 0.11 -11.56 2.19
C GLN A 51 0.16 -11.64 3.72
N GLN A 52 0.73 -10.65 4.38
CA GLN A 52 0.77 -10.61 5.84
C GLN A 52 -0.63 -10.50 6.44
N ALA A 53 -1.52 -9.75 5.82
CA ALA A 53 -2.88 -9.55 6.30
C ALA A 53 -3.70 -10.85 6.29
N LYS A 54 -3.31 -11.84 5.51
CA LYS A 54 -3.96 -13.15 5.51
C LYS A 54 -3.75 -13.88 6.84
N ALA A 55 -2.58 -13.73 7.44
CA ALA A 55 -2.24 -14.36 8.72
C ALA A 55 -2.55 -13.43 9.90
N ASN A 56 -2.31 -12.13 9.73
CA ASN A 56 -2.50 -11.12 10.77
C ASN A 56 -3.35 -9.97 10.22
N PRO A 57 -4.68 -10.08 10.26
CA PRO A 57 -5.55 -9.03 9.73
C PRO A 57 -5.27 -7.68 10.36
N LEU A 58 -5.26 -6.64 9.53
CA LEU A 58 -5.04 -5.27 9.97
C LEU A 58 -5.81 -4.30 9.08
N LYS A 59 -6.03 -3.10 9.57
CA LYS A 59 -6.66 -2.03 8.81
C LYS A 59 -5.86 -0.75 8.94
N ILE A 60 -5.68 -0.08 7.82
CA ILE A 60 -4.92 1.17 7.75
C ILE A 60 -5.73 2.27 7.09
N THR A 61 -5.31 3.50 7.31
CA THR A 61 -5.73 4.64 6.49
C THR A 61 -4.65 4.86 5.44
N LEU A 62 -5.03 4.81 4.16
CA LEU A 62 -4.08 4.94 3.06
C LEU A 62 -4.22 6.28 2.37
N ILE A 63 -3.10 6.99 2.22
CA ILE A 63 -3.03 8.28 1.53
C ILE A 63 -2.06 8.15 0.37
N THR A 64 -2.52 8.50 -0.84
CA THR A 64 -1.69 8.53 -2.05
C THR A 64 -2.02 9.75 -2.88
N GLY A 65 -1.45 9.86 -4.08
CA GLY A 65 -2.01 10.74 -5.10
C GLY A 65 -3.33 10.21 -5.63
N ALA A 66 -3.98 10.96 -6.50
CA ALA A 66 -5.30 10.63 -7.03
C ALA A 66 -5.24 9.59 -8.14
N SER A 67 -6.31 8.83 -8.28
CA SER A 67 -6.60 7.99 -9.44
C SER A 67 -5.57 6.90 -9.71
N LEU A 68 -5.19 6.16 -8.69
CA LEU A 68 -4.32 5.00 -8.85
C LEU A 68 -5.04 3.88 -9.58
N GLY A 69 -4.27 2.92 -10.06
CA GLY A 69 -4.78 1.82 -10.84
C GLY A 69 -5.29 0.65 -9.99
N ASN A 70 -5.50 -0.46 -10.69
CA ASN A 70 -6.13 -1.64 -10.12
C ASN A 70 -5.25 -2.39 -9.14
N ASP A 71 -3.92 -2.33 -9.30
CA ASP A 71 -3.03 -3.21 -8.52
C ASP A 71 -3.03 -2.87 -7.04
N LEU A 72 -2.88 -1.60 -6.71
CA LEU A 72 -2.84 -1.20 -5.31
C LEU A 72 -4.23 -1.16 -4.68
N ASP A 73 -5.12 -0.35 -5.24
CA ASP A 73 -6.43 -0.11 -4.64
C ASP A 73 -7.29 -1.37 -4.59
N LYS A 74 -7.32 -2.12 -5.69
CA LYS A 74 -8.11 -3.33 -5.77
C LYS A 74 -7.62 -4.38 -4.79
N GLN A 75 -6.32 -4.64 -4.77
CA GLN A 75 -5.76 -5.71 -3.94
C GLN A 75 -5.88 -5.41 -2.45
N LEU A 76 -5.58 -4.19 -2.03
CA LEU A 76 -5.72 -3.80 -0.62
C LEU A 76 -7.19 -3.82 -0.19
N THR A 77 -8.09 -3.44 -1.08
CA THR A 77 -9.53 -3.49 -0.78
C THR A 77 -10.02 -4.92 -0.63
N GLU A 78 -9.65 -5.80 -1.56
CA GLU A 78 -10.04 -7.21 -1.50
C GLU A 78 -9.47 -7.92 -0.28
N ALA A 79 -8.28 -7.51 0.16
CA ALA A 79 -7.66 -8.07 1.37
C ALA A 79 -8.28 -7.53 2.67
N GLY A 80 -9.16 -6.54 2.60
CA GLY A 80 -9.79 -5.95 3.77
C GLY A 80 -8.85 -5.08 4.60
N VAL A 81 -7.79 -4.54 3.99
CA VAL A 81 -6.74 -3.78 4.69
C VAL A 81 -7.11 -2.32 4.86
N LEU A 82 -8.02 -1.79 4.04
CA LEU A 82 -8.32 -0.36 4.05
C LEU A 82 -9.47 -0.04 5.00
N ALA A 83 -9.18 0.77 6.03
CA ALA A 83 -10.19 1.38 6.87
C ALA A 83 -10.67 2.70 6.26
N ARG A 84 -9.73 3.50 5.73
CA ARG A 84 -10.01 4.79 5.09
C ARG A 84 -9.07 4.98 3.91
N ARG A 85 -9.55 5.69 2.90
CA ARG A 85 -8.79 5.91 1.67
C ARG A 85 -8.91 7.37 1.22
N LEU A 86 -7.77 8.03 1.03
CA LEU A 86 -7.70 9.42 0.56
C LEU A 86 -6.66 9.52 -0.55
N PRO A 87 -6.83 10.39 -1.54
CA PRO A 87 -8.04 11.10 -1.93
C PRO A 87 -8.94 10.23 -2.82
N PHE A 88 -9.85 10.84 -3.58
CA PHE A 88 -10.74 10.16 -4.53
C PHE A 88 -9.96 9.23 -5.47
N GLN A 89 -10.49 8.04 -5.67
CA GLN A 89 -9.92 7.02 -6.55
C GLN A 89 -10.97 6.50 -7.53
N VAL A 90 -10.49 5.91 -8.63
CA VAL A 90 -11.36 5.46 -9.72
C VAL A 90 -11.58 3.95 -9.77
N ASP A 91 -10.82 3.16 -9.01
CA ASP A 91 -10.99 1.71 -9.01
C ASP A 91 -12.39 1.32 -8.54
N ASN A 92 -13.05 0.48 -9.33
CA ASN A 92 -14.44 0.10 -9.04
C ASN A 92 -14.59 -0.70 -7.76
N THR A 93 -13.65 -1.59 -7.47
CA THR A 93 -13.68 -2.39 -6.23
C THR A 93 -13.59 -1.48 -5.01
N LEU A 94 -12.65 -0.54 -5.03
CA LEU A 94 -12.50 0.42 -3.95
C LEU A 94 -13.72 1.34 -3.82
N ARG A 95 -14.25 1.84 -4.93
CA ARG A 95 -15.43 2.73 -4.91
C ARG A 95 -16.63 2.04 -4.29
N LYS A 96 -16.84 0.76 -4.59
CA LYS A 96 -17.91 -0.01 -3.96
C LYS A 96 -17.69 -0.14 -2.46
N ALA A 97 -16.46 -0.42 -2.04
CA ALA A 97 -16.13 -0.54 -0.62
C ALA A 97 -16.35 0.78 0.13
N ILE A 98 -15.95 1.91 -0.47
CA ILE A 98 -16.18 3.23 0.11
C ILE A 98 -17.68 3.47 0.32
N LYS A 99 -18.47 3.16 -0.68
CA LYS A 99 -19.93 3.36 -0.64
C LYS A 99 -20.60 2.52 0.45
N TRP A 100 -20.19 1.26 0.57
CA TRP A 100 -20.84 0.32 1.50
C TRP A 100 -20.27 0.39 2.92
N LEU A 101 -18.98 0.71 3.07
CA LEU A 101 -18.28 0.68 4.35
C LEU A 101 -18.00 2.07 4.92
N ALA A 102 -18.42 3.13 4.24
CA ALA A 102 -18.21 4.53 4.64
C ALA A 102 -16.72 4.80 4.95
N MET A 103 -15.83 4.39 4.06
CA MET A 103 -14.38 4.51 4.25
C MET A 103 -13.83 5.95 4.23
N LEU A 104 -14.61 6.90 3.76
CA LEU A 104 -14.15 8.29 3.69
C LEU A 104 -14.69 9.11 4.86
#